data_1104162fd582cafdebeeeb490ee75bf9
#
_entry.id   1104162fd582cafdebeeeb490ee75bf9
#
_cell.length_a   1.000
_cell.length_b   1.000
_cell.length_c   1.000
_cell.angle_alpha   90.00
_cell.angle_beta   90.00
_cell.angle_gamma   90.00
#
_symmetry.space_group_name_H-M   'P 1'
#
loop_
_entity.id
_entity.type
_entity.pdbx_description
1 polymer ?
#
loop_
_entity_poly.entity_id
_entity_poly.type
_entity_poly.pdbx_seq_one_letter_code
_entity_poly.pdbx_strand_id
1 'polypeptide(L)'
;MKQGIVHRMVPATERLSVSHLSELAFEAPLHYHTEYELIHVISGSGVEFVGGGSAPYAPGTLTLIGGGVPHLHLCAASDRASALCEVLYFPQRLFPVHLSELSELRRIDALLERSRSGVRFTGEREVEAFVAAMKRIDGAEGVGRVCILLELLDFLGRSGDYHCIDAGAGPCAGVCGADEPLWRVHRFLLGNLGRKLTLGEIASSAGMSPAALCRYFRRRTGRTVSEYANALRMARVCNGLTHTDQPVARIAAEAGFHNLSHFNRLFRLTTGMTPTAYRRNLGLCRE
;
A
#
# COMPACT_ATOMS: atom_id res chain seq x y z
N MET A 1 -10.28 -13.41 -19.31
CA MET A 1 -9.11 -12.51 -19.31
C MET A 1 -8.39 -12.69 -17.98
N LYS A 2 -7.10 -13.08 -18.01
CA LYS A 2 -6.29 -13.23 -16.79
C LYS A 2 -5.89 -11.82 -16.32
N GLN A 3 -6.59 -11.29 -15.33
CA GLN A 3 -6.16 -10.07 -14.68
C GLN A 3 -4.89 -10.37 -13.86
N GLY A 4 -3.75 -9.94 -14.39
CA GLY A 4 -2.50 -9.87 -13.64
C GLY A 4 -2.62 -8.91 -12.46
N ILE A 5 -1.60 -8.90 -11.61
CA ILE A 5 -1.44 -7.90 -10.54
C ILE A 5 -1.57 -6.54 -11.20
N VAL A 6 -2.56 -5.78 -10.79
CA VAL A 6 -2.70 -4.41 -11.27
C VAL A 6 -1.69 -3.56 -10.47
N HIS A 7 -0.58 -3.21 -11.12
CA HIS A 7 0.01 -1.92 -10.84
C HIS A 7 -1.12 -0.95 -11.21
N ARG A 8 -1.81 -0.43 -10.22
CA ARG A 8 -2.74 0.65 -10.49
C ARG A 8 -1.86 1.83 -10.89
N MET A 9 -1.78 2.09 -12.18
CA MET A 9 -1.32 3.38 -12.62
C MET A 9 -2.38 4.35 -12.10
N VAL A 10 -2.12 4.94 -10.94
CA VAL A 10 -2.64 6.27 -10.68
C VAL A 10 -2.24 7.04 -11.92
N PRO A 11 -3.17 7.64 -12.66
CA PRO A 11 -2.80 8.36 -13.88
C PRO A 11 -1.58 9.18 -13.54
N ALA A 12 -0.48 9.01 -14.33
CA ALA A 12 0.77 9.71 -14.11
C ALA A 12 0.52 11.20 -14.38
N THR A 13 -0.26 11.79 -13.51
CA THR A 13 -0.47 13.21 -13.47
C THR A 13 0.74 13.75 -12.73
N GLU A 14 1.49 14.58 -13.38
CA GLU A 14 2.51 15.43 -12.78
C GLU A 14 1.94 16.35 -11.69
N ARG A 15 0.69 16.12 -11.30
CA ARG A 15 -0.13 16.95 -10.41
C ARG A 15 -0.63 16.12 -9.25
N LEU A 16 -0.85 16.77 -8.12
CA LEU A 16 -1.64 16.21 -7.03
C LEU A 16 -3.00 15.79 -7.60
N SER A 17 -3.35 14.55 -7.38
CA SER A 17 -4.61 13.99 -7.84
C SER A 17 -5.51 13.76 -6.63
N VAL A 18 -6.70 14.33 -6.68
CA VAL A 18 -7.78 14.09 -5.72
C VAL A 18 -8.80 13.21 -6.41
N SER A 19 -9.12 12.08 -5.81
CA SER A 19 -10.09 11.15 -6.38
C SER A 19 -11.14 10.78 -5.34
N HIS A 20 -12.41 11.02 -5.67
CA HIS A 20 -13.51 10.43 -4.95
C HIS A 20 -13.74 9.03 -5.53
N LEU A 21 -13.52 8.01 -4.72
CA LEU A 21 -13.70 6.63 -5.14
C LEU A 21 -15.06 6.12 -4.63
N SER A 22 -15.84 5.58 -5.57
CA SER A 22 -17.13 4.94 -5.29
C SER A 22 -16.94 3.50 -4.78
N GLU A 23 -18.05 2.81 -4.51
CA GLU A 23 -18.17 1.42 -4.02
C GLU A 23 -17.11 0.44 -4.55
N LEU A 24 -16.76 0.54 -5.82
CA LEU A 24 -15.80 -0.34 -6.48
C LEU A 24 -14.35 -0.16 -6.03
N ALA A 25 -14.03 0.92 -5.34
CA ALA A 25 -12.68 1.20 -4.88
C ALA A 25 -12.22 0.26 -3.77
N PHE A 26 -13.14 -0.18 -2.90
CA PHE A 26 -12.84 -1.17 -1.87
C PHE A 26 -12.71 -2.60 -2.43
N GLU A 27 -13.02 -2.83 -3.68
CA GLU A 27 -12.80 -4.11 -4.38
C GLU A 27 -11.49 -4.14 -5.17
N ALA A 28 -10.68 -3.08 -5.07
CA ALA A 28 -9.37 -3.09 -5.69
C ALA A 28 -8.57 -4.28 -5.17
N PRO A 29 -8.04 -5.13 -6.07
CA PRO A 29 -7.22 -6.25 -5.66
C PRO A 29 -5.96 -5.73 -4.97
N LEU A 30 -5.26 -6.61 -4.22
CA LEU A 30 -3.94 -6.25 -3.67
C LEU A 30 -3.11 -5.56 -4.75
N HIS A 31 -2.72 -4.32 -4.47
CA HIS A 31 -1.99 -3.48 -5.40
C HIS A 31 -0.92 -2.67 -4.65
N TYR A 32 -0.08 -2.01 -5.39
CA TYR A 32 0.83 -0.98 -4.93
C TYR A 32 1.02 0.04 -6.07
N HIS A 33 1.42 1.23 -5.72
CA HIS A 33 1.78 2.31 -6.64
C HIS A 33 2.92 3.13 -6.03
N THR A 34 3.53 4.01 -6.80
CA THR A 34 4.67 4.82 -6.35
C THR A 34 4.26 6.04 -5.53
N GLU A 35 3.01 6.45 -5.65
CA GLU A 35 2.46 7.59 -4.96
C GLU A 35 2.24 7.26 -3.47
N TYR A 36 2.26 8.29 -2.63
CA TYR A 36 1.64 8.23 -1.32
C TYR A 36 0.13 8.27 -1.48
N GLU A 37 -0.58 7.58 -0.62
CA GLU A 37 -2.04 7.56 -0.56
C GLU A 37 -2.52 7.94 0.83
N LEU A 38 -3.33 8.99 0.92
CA LEU A 38 -4.05 9.35 2.14
C LEU A 38 -5.54 9.09 1.88
N ILE A 39 -6.06 8.04 2.52
CA ILE A 39 -7.43 7.56 2.33
C ILE A 39 -8.29 7.82 3.56
N HIS A 40 -9.44 8.44 3.33
CA HIS A 40 -10.49 8.66 4.32
C HIS A 40 -11.73 7.83 3.96
N VAL A 41 -12.19 7.01 4.88
CA VAL A 41 -13.41 6.21 4.73
C VAL A 41 -14.62 7.04 5.13
N ILE A 42 -15.48 7.35 4.16
CA ILE A 42 -16.72 8.11 4.38
C ILE A 42 -17.84 7.17 4.84
N SER A 43 -17.99 6.02 4.18
CA SER A 43 -18.97 5.00 4.52
C SER A 43 -18.45 3.60 4.20
N GLY A 44 -19.02 2.59 4.83
CA GLY A 44 -18.60 1.19 4.72
C GLY A 44 -17.58 0.80 5.80
N SER A 45 -17.47 -0.50 6.02
CA SER A 45 -16.57 -1.09 7.00
C SER A 45 -15.87 -2.33 6.43
N GLY A 46 -14.76 -2.72 7.05
CA GLY A 46 -14.01 -3.90 6.59
C GLY A 46 -12.65 -4.03 7.23
N VAL A 47 -11.73 -4.61 6.48
CA VAL A 47 -10.33 -4.79 6.90
C VAL A 47 -9.41 -4.24 5.82
N GLU A 48 -8.48 -3.38 6.19
CA GLU A 48 -7.36 -2.98 5.36
C GLU A 48 -6.12 -3.80 5.68
N PHE A 49 -5.37 -4.13 4.65
CA PHE A 49 -4.06 -4.75 4.72
C PHE A 49 -3.05 -3.76 4.17
N VAL A 50 -2.03 -3.43 4.94
CA VAL A 50 -0.97 -2.51 4.54
C VAL A 50 0.37 -3.13 4.91
N GLY A 51 1.22 -3.35 3.91
CA GLY A 51 2.49 -4.05 4.13
C GLY A 51 2.25 -5.44 4.73
N GLY A 52 2.81 -5.67 5.90
CA GLY A 52 2.67 -6.89 6.70
C GLY A 52 1.58 -6.83 7.76
N GLY A 53 0.92 -5.70 7.92
CA GLY A 53 -0.09 -5.47 8.94
C GLY A 53 -1.52 -5.55 8.42
N SER A 54 -2.47 -5.55 9.32
CA SER A 54 -3.89 -5.37 9.02
C SER A 54 -4.60 -4.67 10.16
N ALA A 55 -5.64 -3.91 9.82
CA ALA A 55 -6.48 -3.26 10.80
C ALA A 55 -7.93 -3.18 10.29
N PRO A 56 -8.94 -3.22 11.18
CA PRO A 56 -10.31 -2.94 10.78
C PRO A 56 -10.45 -1.47 10.40
N TYR A 57 -11.30 -1.16 9.42
CA TYR A 57 -11.70 0.20 9.11
C TYR A 57 -13.21 0.38 9.23
N ALA A 58 -13.62 1.61 9.50
CA ALA A 58 -15.00 2.05 9.60
C ALA A 58 -15.11 3.51 9.12
N PRO A 59 -16.32 4.07 8.98
CA PRO A 59 -16.47 5.50 8.69
C PRO A 59 -15.64 6.37 9.65
N GLY A 60 -14.96 7.37 9.11
CA GLY A 60 -14.03 8.23 9.84
C GLY A 60 -12.59 7.71 9.92
N THR A 61 -12.31 6.53 9.37
CA THR A 61 -10.92 6.04 9.29
C THR A 61 -10.10 6.89 8.31
N LEU A 62 -8.93 7.37 8.75
CA LEU A 62 -7.94 8.08 7.94
C LEU A 62 -6.61 7.33 7.98
N THR A 63 -6.11 6.89 6.83
CA THR A 63 -4.86 6.12 6.74
C THR A 63 -3.92 6.72 5.70
N LEU A 64 -2.66 6.94 6.07
CA LEU A 64 -1.58 7.31 5.14
C LEU A 64 -0.75 6.07 4.81
N ILE A 65 -0.66 5.75 3.52
CA ILE A 65 0.08 4.61 2.97
C ILE A 65 1.25 5.13 2.14
N GLY A 66 2.43 4.60 2.41
CA GLY A 66 3.66 4.95 1.70
C GLY A 66 3.70 4.42 0.28
N GLY A 67 4.39 5.14 -0.59
CA GLY A 67 4.60 4.67 -1.96
C GLY A 67 5.37 3.34 -2.01
N GLY A 68 4.94 2.43 -2.88
CA GLY A 68 5.50 1.09 -3.00
C GLY A 68 5.03 0.09 -1.93
N VAL A 69 4.20 0.50 -0.98
CA VAL A 69 3.65 -0.38 0.04
C VAL A 69 2.46 -1.16 -0.54
N PRO A 70 2.48 -2.50 -0.52
CA PRO A 70 1.33 -3.29 -0.96
C PRO A 70 0.18 -3.12 0.01
N HIS A 71 -1.00 -2.85 -0.53
CA HIS A 71 -2.19 -2.66 0.27
C HIS A 71 -3.45 -3.17 -0.42
N LEU A 72 -4.47 -3.43 0.38
CA LEU A 72 -5.75 -3.99 -0.03
C LEU A 72 -6.81 -3.60 1.00
N HIS A 73 -7.95 -3.14 0.53
CA HIS A 73 -9.14 -2.94 1.36
C HIS A 73 -10.17 -4.03 1.03
N LEU A 74 -10.62 -4.75 2.04
CA LEU A 74 -11.71 -5.72 1.92
C LEU A 74 -12.95 -5.16 2.62
N CYS A 75 -13.94 -4.79 1.84
CA CYS A 75 -15.21 -4.32 2.36
C CYS A 75 -16.05 -5.49 2.91
N ALA A 76 -16.76 -5.26 4.01
CA ALA A 76 -17.76 -6.19 4.51
C ALA A 76 -18.88 -6.38 3.46
N ALA A 77 -19.39 -7.59 3.34
CA ALA A 77 -20.38 -7.91 2.32
C ALA A 77 -21.68 -7.10 2.44
N SER A 78 -22.05 -6.73 3.68
CA SER A 78 -23.21 -5.87 3.99
C SER A 78 -23.05 -4.46 3.46
N ASP A 79 -21.82 -3.94 3.35
CA ASP A 79 -21.54 -2.51 3.14
C ASP A 79 -21.11 -2.20 1.71
N ARG A 80 -20.92 -3.24 0.87
CA ARG A 80 -20.38 -3.08 -0.49
C ARG A 80 -21.14 -2.09 -1.37
N ALA A 81 -22.46 -2.06 -1.25
CA ALA A 81 -23.31 -1.19 -2.05
C ALA A 81 -23.27 0.29 -1.63
N SER A 82 -22.72 0.60 -0.45
CA SER A 82 -22.69 1.95 0.12
C SER A 82 -21.28 2.41 0.52
N ALA A 83 -20.26 1.60 0.25
CA ALA A 83 -18.89 1.92 0.60
C ALA A 83 -18.35 3.07 -0.24
N LEU A 84 -17.87 4.11 0.42
CA LEU A 84 -17.33 5.32 -0.20
C LEU A 84 -16.09 5.77 0.56
N CYS A 85 -15.05 6.13 -0.18
CA CYS A 85 -13.88 6.78 0.37
C CYS A 85 -13.45 7.99 -0.46
N GLU A 86 -12.71 8.87 0.17
CA GLU A 86 -12.06 10.01 -0.42
C GLU A 86 -10.55 9.81 -0.33
N VAL A 87 -9.84 9.94 -1.45
CA VAL A 87 -8.42 9.60 -1.51
C VAL A 87 -7.63 10.75 -2.10
N LEU A 88 -6.54 11.12 -1.43
CA LEU A 88 -5.54 12.05 -1.90
C LEU A 88 -4.27 11.29 -2.28
N TYR A 89 -3.94 11.27 -3.57
CA TYR A 89 -2.67 10.77 -4.07
C TYR A 89 -1.68 11.93 -4.27
N PHE A 90 -0.41 11.70 -3.89
CA PHE A 90 0.64 12.66 -4.19
C PHE A 90 1.97 11.94 -4.48
N PRO A 91 2.77 12.43 -5.45
CA PRO A 91 3.93 11.71 -5.94
C PRO A 91 5.11 11.79 -4.95
N GLN A 92 5.87 10.70 -4.84
CA GLN A 92 7.11 10.66 -4.02
C GLN A 92 8.12 11.73 -4.47
N ARG A 93 8.24 11.98 -5.77
CA ARG A 93 9.15 12.98 -6.34
C ARG A 93 8.84 14.43 -5.97
N LEU A 94 7.67 14.68 -5.35
CA LEU A 94 7.37 16.00 -4.79
C LEU A 94 8.35 16.36 -3.67
N PHE A 95 8.91 15.36 -3.02
CA PHE A 95 9.81 15.50 -1.90
C PHE A 95 11.22 15.05 -2.34
N PRO A 96 12.23 15.96 -2.33
CA PRO A 96 13.60 15.59 -2.63
C PRO A 96 14.15 14.60 -1.58
N VAL A 97 15.17 13.86 -1.96
CA VAL A 97 15.80 12.81 -1.12
C VAL A 97 16.32 13.36 0.23
N HIS A 98 16.59 14.66 0.32
CA HIS A 98 17.13 15.35 1.50
C HIS A 98 16.11 16.27 2.16
N LEU A 99 14.86 15.86 2.24
CA LEU A 99 13.81 16.65 2.90
C LEU A 99 14.16 16.97 4.37
N SER A 100 14.83 16.04 5.05
CA SER A 100 15.27 16.18 6.43
C SER A 100 16.36 17.24 6.65
N GLU A 101 17.04 17.72 5.60
CA GLU A 101 18.02 18.80 5.69
C GLU A 101 17.36 20.14 6.03
N LEU A 102 16.09 20.31 5.66
CA LEU A 102 15.30 21.47 6.07
C LEU A 102 14.60 21.18 7.39
N SER A 103 15.00 21.94 8.43
CA SER A 103 14.45 21.76 9.78
C SER A 103 12.92 21.81 9.84
N GLU A 104 12.34 22.67 8.99
CA GLU A 104 10.90 22.93 8.86
C GLU A 104 10.15 21.71 8.33
N LEU A 105 10.81 20.87 7.54
CA LEU A 105 10.20 19.71 6.87
C LEU A 105 10.45 18.38 7.59
N ARG A 106 11.24 18.37 8.67
CA ARG A 106 11.59 17.13 9.42
C ARG A 106 10.38 16.33 9.87
N ARG A 107 9.29 17.01 10.25
CA ARG A 107 8.06 16.32 10.68
C ARG A 107 7.37 15.62 9.55
N ILE A 108 7.33 16.25 8.39
CA ILE A 108 6.80 15.65 7.16
C ILE A 108 7.64 14.45 6.77
N ASP A 109 8.98 14.58 6.75
CA ASP A 109 9.89 13.48 6.45
C ASP A 109 9.67 12.29 7.39
N ALA A 110 9.62 12.52 8.70
CA ALA A 110 9.35 11.49 9.68
C ALA A 110 7.96 10.84 9.52
N LEU A 111 6.94 11.59 9.12
CA LEU A 111 5.61 11.06 8.80
C LEU A 111 5.65 10.17 7.55
N LEU A 112 6.31 10.63 6.49
CA LEU A 112 6.44 9.89 5.24
C LEU A 112 7.24 8.59 5.43
N GLU A 113 8.30 8.60 6.25
CA GLU A 113 9.01 7.38 6.62
C GLU A 113 8.10 6.39 7.36
N ARG A 114 7.32 6.86 8.35
CA ARG A 114 6.36 6.00 9.07
C ARG A 114 5.26 5.44 8.17
N SER A 115 4.89 6.16 7.10
CA SER A 115 3.83 5.72 6.18
C SER A 115 4.14 4.40 5.46
N ARG A 116 5.41 3.97 5.46
CA ARG A 116 5.81 2.63 4.97
C ARG A 116 5.17 1.50 5.77
N SER A 117 4.81 1.76 7.02
CA SER A 117 4.09 0.82 7.88
C SER A 117 2.58 1.07 7.91
N GLY A 118 2.09 1.97 7.07
CA GLY A 118 0.70 2.44 7.12
C GLY A 118 0.41 3.18 8.43
N VAL A 119 0.24 4.50 8.36
CA VAL A 119 -0.08 5.34 9.53
C VAL A 119 -1.59 5.54 9.58
N ARG A 120 -2.22 4.96 10.59
CA ARG A 120 -3.64 5.17 10.89
C ARG A 120 -3.79 6.26 11.93
N PHE A 121 -4.47 7.34 11.58
CA PHE A 121 -4.86 8.38 12.52
C PHE A 121 -6.14 7.97 13.27
N THR A 122 -6.18 8.27 14.56
CA THR A 122 -7.28 7.89 15.47
C THR A 122 -8.04 9.09 16.02
N GLY A 123 -7.54 10.31 15.81
CA GLY A 123 -8.17 11.54 16.26
C GLY A 123 -9.17 12.10 15.25
N GLU A 124 -10.24 12.69 15.72
CA GLU A 124 -11.24 13.37 14.87
C GLU A 124 -10.66 14.61 14.17
N ARG A 125 -9.71 15.30 14.82
CA ARG A 125 -9.08 16.50 14.27
C ARG A 125 -8.27 16.23 12.99
N GLU A 126 -7.67 15.05 12.87
CA GLU A 126 -6.92 14.63 11.69
C GLU A 126 -7.86 14.43 10.50
N VAL A 127 -9.04 13.83 10.75
CA VAL A 127 -10.07 13.65 9.73
C VAL A 127 -10.65 15.01 9.30
N GLU A 128 -10.96 15.89 10.25
CA GLU A 128 -11.45 17.25 9.96
C GLU A 128 -10.44 18.06 9.13
N ALA A 129 -9.15 17.99 9.49
CA ALA A 129 -8.08 18.64 8.75
C ALA A 129 -7.95 18.10 7.33
N PHE A 130 -8.06 16.77 7.15
CA PHE A 130 -8.08 16.15 5.83
C PHE A 130 -9.26 16.65 4.99
N VAL A 131 -10.47 16.57 5.51
CA VAL A 131 -11.69 17.00 4.78
C VAL A 131 -11.62 18.50 4.42
N ALA A 132 -11.10 19.33 5.31
CA ALA A 132 -10.91 20.76 5.03
C ALA A 132 -9.86 20.99 3.94
N ALA A 133 -8.75 20.23 3.97
CA ALA A 133 -7.72 20.31 2.95
C ALA A 133 -8.23 19.86 1.57
N MET A 134 -9.03 18.78 1.50
CA MET A 134 -9.62 18.30 0.25
C MET A 134 -10.47 19.36 -0.44
N LYS A 135 -11.36 20.02 0.32
CA LYS A 135 -12.18 21.13 -0.20
C LYS A 135 -11.34 22.30 -0.72
N ARG A 136 -10.24 22.62 -0.04
CA ARG A 136 -9.32 23.69 -0.47
C ARG A 136 -8.53 23.28 -1.72
N ILE A 137 -8.10 22.03 -1.83
CA ILE A 137 -7.36 21.49 -2.99
C ILE A 137 -8.22 21.54 -4.26
N ASP A 138 -9.51 21.23 -4.16
CA ASP A 138 -10.44 21.27 -5.30
C ASP A 138 -10.55 22.69 -5.89
N GLY A 139 -10.54 23.71 -5.05
CA GLY A 139 -10.61 25.11 -5.45
C GLY A 139 -9.25 25.76 -5.76
N ALA A 140 -8.12 25.05 -5.56
CA ALA A 140 -6.78 25.61 -5.73
C ALA A 140 -6.14 25.19 -7.05
N GLU A 141 -5.20 26.02 -7.53
CA GLU A 141 -4.40 25.72 -8.73
C GLU A 141 -2.90 25.89 -8.46
N GLY A 142 -2.09 25.25 -9.31
CA GLY A 142 -0.64 25.41 -9.31
C GLY A 142 0.01 25.11 -7.95
N VAL A 143 0.89 26.00 -7.49
CA VAL A 143 1.62 25.86 -6.22
C VAL A 143 0.69 25.87 -5.00
N GLY A 144 -0.49 26.48 -5.10
CA GLY A 144 -1.46 26.53 -4.00
C GLY A 144 -1.86 25.12 -3.52
N ARG A 145 -2.03 24.15 -4.42
CA ARG A 145 -2.29 22.75 -4.06
C ARG A 145 -1.14 22.13 -3.26
N VAL A 146 0.10 22.44 -3.63
CA VAL A 146 1.29 21.93 -2.93
C VAL A 146 1.36 22.53 -1.53
N CYS A 147 1.09 23.83 -1.37
CA CYS A 147 1.07 24.48 -0.07
C CYS A 147 0.03 23.83 0.87
N ILE A 148 -1.20 23.62 0.37
CA ILE A 148 -2.26 22.98 1.16
C ILE A 148 -1.86 21.54 1.58
N LEU A 149 -1.23 20.77 0.68
CA LEU A 149 -0.71 19.46 1.01
C LEU A 149 0.36 19.53 2.11
N LEU A 150 1.33 20.44 1.99
CA LEU A 150 2.40 20.60 2.99
C LEU A 150 1.84 21.01 4.35
N GLU A 151 0.86 21.94 4.40
CA GLU A 151 0.15 22.32 5.63
C GLU A 151 -0.53 21.11 6.27
N LEU A 152 -1.24 20.29 5.48
CA LEU A 152 -1.90 19.07 5.96
C LEU A 152 -0.88 18.07 6.50
N LEU A 153 0.20 17.79 5.75
CA LEU A 153 1.22 16.83 6.18
C LEU A 153 1.97 17.29 7.43
N ASP A 154 2.26 18.59 7.57
CA ASP A 154 2.87 19.13 8.80
C ASP A 154 1.90 19.01 10.00
N PHE A 155 0.61 19.31 9.80
CA PHE A 155 -0.41 19.10 10.82
C PHE A 155 -0.48 17.63 11.26
N LEU A 156 -0.60 16.70 10.31
CA LEU A 156 -0.63 15.26 10.59
C LEU A 156 0.69 14.77 11.21
N GLY A 157 1.83 15.35 10.83
CA GLY A 157 3.14 15.04 11.38
C GLY A 157 3.32 15.46 12.85
N ARG A 158 2.50 16.39 13.33
CA ARG A 158 2.46 16.83 14.76
C ARG A 158 1.56 15.98 15.61
N SER A 159 0.64 15.21 15.00
CA SER A 159 -0.29 14.37 15.76
C SER A 159 0.45 13.31 16.55
N GLY A 160 -0.01 13.09 17.79
CA GLY A 160 0.31 11.92 18.61
C GLY A 160 -0.74 10.80 18.51
N ASP A 161 -1.88 11.11 17.89
CA ASP A 161 -3.06 10.24 17.84
C ASP A 161 -3.02 9.37 16.58
N TYR A 162 -2.03 8.48 16.51
CA TYR A 162 -1.90 7.52 15.41
C TYR A 162 -1.28 6.20 15.90
N HIS A 163 -1.44 5.17 15.08
CA HIS A 163 -0.68 3.93 15.19
C HIS A 163 -0.24 3.43 13.80
N CYS A 164 0.85 2.66 13.77
CA CYS A 164 1.29 1.98 12.55
C CYS A 164 0.57 0.65 12.41
N ILE A 165 0.06 0.37 11.20
CA ILE A 165 -0.67 -0.87 10.90
C ILE A 165 0.29 -2.06 10.84
N ASP A 166 1.47 -1.87 10.21
CA ASP A 166 2.55 -2.84 10.16
C ASP A 166 3.64 -2.45 11.16
N ALA A 167 3.36 -2.64 12.45
CA ALA A 167 4.30 -2.30 13.53
C ALA A 167 5.38 -3.36 13.78
N GLY A 168 5.51 -4.39 12.93
CA GLY A 168 6.49 -5.49 13.13
C GLY A 168 6.24 -6.35 14.37
N ALA A 169 5.25 -6.01 15.17
CA ALA A 169 4.81 -6.75 16.33
C ALA A 169 3.43 -7.34 16.01
N GLY A 170 3.25 -8.57 16.35
CA GLY A 170 2.10 -9.44 16.11
C GLY A 170 0.70 -8.81 16.09
N PRO A 171 -0.34 -9.59 15.91
CA PRO A 171 -1.67 -9.11 15.63
C PRO A 171 -2.12 -8.08 16.65
N CYS A 172 -2.75 -7.00 16.22
CA CYS A 172 -3.57 -6.18 17.12
C CYS A 172 -4.55 -7.12 17.84
N ALA A 173 -4.18 -7.51 19.04
CA ALA A 173 -5.03 -8.34 19.88
C ALA A 173 -6.28 -7.53 20.22
N GLY A 174 -7.38 -7.84 19.60
CA GLY A 174 -8.65 -7.39 20.11
C GLY A 174 -9.73 -6.94 19.14
N VAL A 175 -9.45 -6.68 17.85
CA VAL A 175 -10.52 -6.23 16.96
C VAL A 175 -10.47 -6.99 15.64
N CYS A 176 -11.45 -7.87 15.48
CA CYS A 176 -11.86 -8.53 14.25
C CYS A 176 -10.77 -9.31 13.46
N GLY A 177 -10.69 -10.62 13.66
CA GLY A 177 -10.20 -11.54 12.63
C GLY A 177 -8.73 -11.86 12.60
N ALA A 178 -7.95 -11.71 13.69
CA ALA A 178 -6.60 -12.29 13.78
C ALA A 178 -6.59 -13.83 13.53
N ASP A 179 -7.73 -14.48 13.67
CA ASP A 179 -7.98 -15.87 13.34
C ASP A 179 -8.51 -16.10 11.91
N GLU A 180 -8.71 -15.06 11.10
CA GLU A 180 -9.19 -15.26 9.73
C GLU A 180 -8.10 -15.96 8.89
N PRO A 181 -8.47 -17.04 8.16
CA PRO A 181 -7.51 -17.79 7.35
C PRO A 181 -6.72 -16.93 6.36
N LEU A 182 -7.32 -15.90 5.82
CA LEU A 182 -6.65 -14.97 4.90
C LEU A 182 -5.48 -14.26 5.57
N TRP A 183 -5.67 -13.78 6.79
CA TRP A 183 -4.62 -13.13 7.58
C TRP A 183 -3.47 -14.10 7.88
N ARG A 184 -3.76 -15.32 8.29
CA ARG A 184 -2.74 -16.34 8.54
C ARG A 184 -1.92 -16.63 7.28
N VAL A 185 -2.58 -16.75 6.12
CA VAL A 185 -1.90 -16.90 4.82
C VAL A 185 -1.03 -15.68 4.50
N HIS A 186 -1.57 -14.48 4.64
CA HIS A 186 -0.83 -13.24 4.34
C HIS A 186 0.44 -13.15 5.20
N ARG A 187 0.32 -13.27 6.51
CA ARG A 187 1.45 -13.25 7.45
C ARG A 187 2.48 -14.34 7.15
N PHE A 188 2.02 -15.55 6.86
CA PHE A 188 2.91 -16.66 6.51
C PHE A 188 3.70 -16.36 5.23
N LEU A 189 3.03 -15.83 4.20
CA LEU A 189 3.68 -15.45 2.94
C LEU A 189 4.75 -14.39 3.19
N LEU A 190 4.43 -13.30 3.90
CA LEU A 190 5.37 -12.21 4.16
C LEU A 190 6.62 -12.67 4.89
N GLY A 191 6.47 -13.51 5.91
CA GLY A 191 7.62 -14.05 6.65
C GLY A 191 8.48 -15.05 5.86
N ASN A 192 7.98 -15.51 4.70
CA ASN A 192 8.64 -16.59 3.93
C ASN A 192 8.83 -16.27 2.44
N LEU A 193 8.62 -15.02 2.00
CA LEU A 193 8.68 -14.64 0.57
C LEU A 193 10.00 -15.00 -0.10
N GLY A 194 11.12 -14.89 0.62
CA GLY A 194 12.47 -15.12 0.08
C GLY A 194 12.79 -16.57 -0.28
N ARG A 195 11.96 -17.53 0.16
CA ARG A 195 12.18 -18.96 -0.12
C ARG A 195 11.09 -19.55 -1.03
N LYS A 196 11.36 -20.74 -1.56
CA LYS A 196 10.34 -21.51 -2.26
C LYS A 196 9.26 -21.96 -1.27
N LEU A 197 8.01 -21.72 -1.61
CA LEU A 197 6.84 -22.10 -0.83
C LEU A 197 6.02 -23.14 -1.58
N THR A 198 5.54 -24.14 -0.85
CA THR A 198 4.57 -25.11 -1.37
C THR A 198 3.15 -24.70 -0.98
N LEU A 199 2.19 -25.06 -1.82
CA LEU A 199 0.77 -24.82 -1.51
C LEU A 199 0.34 -25.50 -0.23
N GLY A 200 0.94 -26.66 0.09
CA GLY A 200 0.69 -27.40 1.33
C GLY A 200 1.09 -26.62 2.58
N GLU A 201 2.29 -26.04 2.60
CA GLU A 201 2.77 -25.19 3.71
C GLU A 201 1.84 -23.99 3.94
N ILE A 202 1.46 -23.33 2.84
CA ILE A 202 0.57 -22.17 2.90
C ILE A 202 -0.82 -22.59 3.43
N ALA A 203 -1.35 -23.70 2.97
CA ALA A 203 -2.65 -24.21 3.42
C ALA A 203 -2.62 -24.59 4.90
N SER A 204 -1.56 -25.25 5.34
CA SER A 204 -1.34 -25.60 6.74
C SER A 204 -1.29 -24.38 7.66
N SER A 205 -0.69 -23.27 7.21
CA SER A 205 -0.67 -22.03 7.98
C SER A 205 -2.06 -21.45 8.26
N ALA A 206 -3.02 -21.75 7.38
CA ALA A 206 -4.41 -21.34 7.51
C ALA A 206 -5.32 -22.39 8.18
N GLY A 207 -4.77 -23.57 8.52
CA GLY A 207 -5.57 -24.71 9.03
C GLY A 207 -6.49 -25.31 7.97
N MET A 208 -6.10 -25.26 6.70
CA MET A 208 -6.91 -25.70 5.56
C MET A 208 -6.21 -26.79 4.74
N SER A 209 -6.99 -27.58 3.99
CA SER A 209 -6.44 -28.36 2.90
C SER A 209 -6.08 -27.46 1.70
N PRO A 210 -5.12 -27.85 0.83
CA PRO A 210 -4.76 -27.06 -0.34
C PRO A 210 -5.95 -26.70 -1.24
N ALA A 211 -6.86 -27.64 -1.46
CA ALA A 211 -8.04 -27.41 -2.28
C ALA A 211 -9.03 -26.42 -1.63
N ALA A 212 -9.22 -26.51 -0.31
CA ALA A 212 -10.07 -25.58 0.44
C ALA A 212 -9.47 -24.17 0.42
N LEU A 213 -8.15 -24.04 0.63
CA LEU A 213 -7.44 -22.79 0.55
C LEU A 213 -7.61 -22.12 -0.82
N CYS A 214 -7.40 -22.86 -1.92
CA CYS A 214 -7.54 -22.31 -3.26
C CYS A 214 -8.93 -21.71 -3.52
N ARG A 215 -9.98 -22.43 -3.15
CA ARG A 215 -11.37 -21.95 -3.31
C ARG A 215 -11.66 -20.75 -2.42
N TYR A 216 -11.28 -20.82 -1.14
CA TYR A 216 -11.46 -19.76 -0.17
C TYR A 216 -10.74 -18.49 -0.61
N PHE A 217 -9.43 -18.61 -0.91
CA PHE A 217 -8.56 -17.49 -1.26
C PHE A 217 -9.03 -16.78 -2.52
N ARG A 218 -9.39 -17.56 -3.58
CA ARG A 218 -9.89 -16.99 -4.82
C ARG A 218 -11.23 -16.27 -4.65
N ARG A 219 -12.12 -16.80 -3.82
CA ARG A 219 -13.40 -16.14 -3.50
C ARG A 219 -13.22 -14.84 -2.73
N ARG A 220 -12.23 -14.78 -1.82
CA ARG A 220 -11.97 -13.61 -0.96
C ARG A 220 -11.16 -12.53 -1.66
N THR A 221 -10.19 -12.90 -2.49
CA THR A 221 -9.22 -11.98 -3.08
C THR A 221 -9.34 -11.83 -4.60
N GLY A 222 -10.20 -12.61 -5.26
CA GLY A 222 -10.26 -12.69 -6.73
C GLY A 222 -9.04 -13.36 -7.38
N ARG A 223 -8.05 -13.82 -6.60
CA ARG A 223 -6.72 -14.27 -7.06
C ARG A 223 -6.38 -15.67 -6.57
N THR A 224 -5.41 -16.29 -7.25
CA THR A 224 -4.74 -17.47 -6.71
C THR A 224 -3.71 -17.08 -5.65
N VAL A 225 -3.40 -18.00 -4.75
CA VAL A 225 -2.34 -17.82 -3.74
C VAL A 225 -0.98 -17.50 -4.38
N SER A 226 -0.68 -18.11 -5.53
CA SER A 226 0.58 -17.88 -6.26
C SER A 226 0.65 -16.47 -6.87
N GLU A 227 -0.44 -15.98 -7.44
CA GLU A 227 -0.54 -14.59 -7.93
C GLU A 227 -0.37 -13.60 -6.80
N TYR A 228 -0.97 -13.88 -5.65
CA TYR A 228 -0.85 -13.04 -4.46
C TYR A 228 0.59 -13.01 -3.91
N ALA A 229 1.23 -14.18 -3.76
CA ALA A 229 2.61 -14.27 -3.33
C ALA A 229 3.57 -13.53 -4.28
N ASN A 230 3.34 -13.64 -5.60
CA ASN A 230 4.13 -12.91 -6.59
C ASN A 230 3.90 -11.39 -6.51
N ALA A 231 2.70 -10.94 -6.13
CA ALA A 231 2.42 -9.54 -5.87
C ALA A 231 3.27 -9.00 -4.72
N LEU A 232 3.25 -9.70 -3.61
CA LEU A 232 4.05 -9.33 -2.43
C LEU A 232 5.56 -9.30 -2.75
N ARG A 233 6.05 -10.29 -3.50
CA ARG A 233 7.45 -10.32 -3.97
C ARG A 233 7.76 -9.11 -4.85
N MET A 234 6.87 -8.79 -5.78
CA MET A 234 7.05 -7.67 -6.71
C MET A 234 7.09 -6.34 -5.98
N ALA A 235 6.20 -6.13 -5.02
CA ALA A 235 6.20 -4.93 -4.18
C ALA A 235 7.52 -4.80 -3.39
N ARG A 236 8.03 -5.92 -2.83
CA ARG A 236 9.35 -5.95 -2.17
C ARG A 236 10.48 -5.57 -3.13
N VAL A 237 10.43 -6.04 -4.39
CA VAL A 237 11.41 -5.65 -5.43
C VAL A 237 11.30 -4.14 -5.73
N CYS A 238 10.11 -3.62 -5.96
CA CYS A 238 9.93 -2.20 -6.25
C CYS A 238 10.45 -1.33 -5.10
N ASN A 239 10.15 -1.70 -3.85
CA ASN A 239 10.68 -1.03 -2.68
C ASN A 239 12.24 -1.08 -2.65
N GLY A 240 12.83 -2.26 -2.87
CA GLY A 240 14.28 -2.40 -2.95
C GLY A 240 14.92 -1.57 -4.07
N LEU A 241 14.28 -1.50 -5.25
CA LEU A 241 14.74 -0.67 -6.37
C LEU A 241 14.64 0.83 -6.06
N THR A 242 13.68 1.25 -5.26
CA THR A 242 13.45 2.66 -4.90
C THR A 242 14.40 3.14 -3.80
N HIS A 243 14.75 2.28 -2.85
CA HIS A 243 15.44 2.71 -1.63
C HIS A 243 16.86 2.18 -1.48
N THR A 244 17.36 1.39 -2.44
CA THR A 244 18.73 0.84 -2.38
C THR A 244 19.41 0.86 -3.73
N ASP A 245 20.74 0.94 -3.71
CA ASP A 245 21.60 0.81 -4.90
C ASP A 245 22.00 -0.65 -5.17
N GLN A 246 21.41 -1.61 -4.46
CA GLN A 246 21.75 -3.02 -4.64
C GLN A 246 21.48 -3.48 -6.09
N PRO A 247 22.28 -4.43 -6.61
CA PRO A 247 22.05 -5.02 -7.93
C PRO A 247 20.62 -5.59 -8.05
N VAL A 248 19.97 -5.33 -9.20
CA VAL A 248 18.61 -5.81 -9.49
C VAL A 248 18.46 -7.31 -9.23
N ALA A 249 19.46 -8.10 -9.65
CA ALA A 249 19.46 -9.55 -9.47
C ALA A 249 19.43 -9.96 -7.98
N ARG A 250 20.15 -9.22 -7.13
CA ARG A 250 20.19 -9.46 -5.69
C ARG A 250 18.84 -9.12 -5.04
N ILE A 251 18.27 -7.96 -5.36
CA ILE A 251 16.95 -7.56 -4.88
C ILE A 251 15.88 -8.59 -5.27
N ALA A 252 15.91 -9.06 -6.55
CA ALA A 252 14.98 -10.07 -7.03
C ALA A 252 15.14 -11.40 -6.27
N ALA A 253 16.37 -11.85 -6.02
CA ALA A 253 16.66 -13.08 -5.28
C ALA A 253 16.19 -12.98 -3.82
N GLU A 254 16.49 -11.89 -3.13
CA GLU A 254 16.05 -11.62 -1.75
C GLU A 254 14.53 -11.52 -1.63
N ALA A 255 13.84 -11.07 -2.69
CA ALA A 255 12.39 -11.07 -2.76
C ALA A 255 11.80 -12.45 -3.07
N GLY A 256 12.63 -13.47 -3.40
CA GLY A 256 12.19 -14.85 -3.65
C GLY A 256 11.95 -15.21 -5.12
N PHE A 257 12.51 -14.44 -6.05
CA PHE A 257 12.55 -14.79 -7.47
C PHE A 257 13.82 -15.59 -7.79
N HIS A 258 13.68 -16.91 -7.90
CA HIS A 258 14.81 -17.80 -8.19
C HIS A 258 15.11 -17.93 -9.70
N ASN A 259 14.30 -17.34 -10.58
CA ASN A 259 14.48 -17.31 -12.02
C ASN A 259 14.39 -15.88 -12.54
N LEU A 260 15.54 -15.31 -12.92
CA LEU A 260 15.62 -13.92 -13.39
C LEU A 260 14.86 -13.66 -14.70
N SER A 261 14.77 -14.64 -15.60
CA SER A 261 14.02 -14.49 -16.84
C SER A 261 12.52 -14.40 -16.56
N HIS A 262 12.02 -15.26 -15.67
CA HIS A 262 10.63 -15.19 -15.19
C HIS A 262 10.35 -13.87 -14.46
N PHE A 263 11.25 -13.46 -13.58
CA PHE A 263 11.18 -12.19 -12.88
C PHE A 263 11.09 -10.99 -13.83
N ASN A 264 12.03 -10.87 -14.78
CA ASN A 264 12.07 -9.75 -15.72
C ASN A 264 10.79 -9.68 -16.57
N ARG A 265 10.29 -10.83 -17.03
CA ARG A 265 9.02 -10.89 -17.76
C ARG A 265 7.85 -10.44 -16.91
N LEU A 266 7.77 -10.93 -15.67
CA LEU A 266 6.69 -10.56 -14.75
C LEU A 266 6.77 -9.08 -14.37
N PHE A 267 7.97 -8.57 -14.08
CA PHE A 267 8.21 -7.17 -13.76
C PHE A 267 7.74 -6.26 -14.89
N ARG A 268 8.11 -6.57 -16.14
CA ARG A 268 7.70 -5.79 -17.30
C ARG A 268 6.20 -5.86 -17.54
N LEU A 269 5.56 -7.01 -17.34
CA LEU A 269 4.10 -7.14 -17.41
C LEU A 269 3.38 -6.34 -16.33
N THR A 270 3.99 -6.19 -15.16
CA THR A 270 3.40 -5.51 -14.00
C THR A 270 3.61 -4.00 -14.06
N THR A 271 4.83 -3.54 -14.42
CA THR A 271 5.21 -2.11 -14.34
C THR A 271 5.28 -1.41 -15.70
N GLY A 272 5.13 -2.15 -16.80
CA GLY A 272 5.29 -1.64 -18.17
C GLY A 272 6.74 -1.42 -18.59
N MET A 273 7.73 -1.58 -17.70
CA MET A 273 9.14 -1.27 -17.96
C MET A 273 10.11 -2.32 -17.38
N THR A 274 11.39 -2.22 -17.72
CA THR A 274 12.41 -3.08 -17.12
C THR A 274 12.78 -2.59 -15.71
N PRO A 275 13.28 -3.48 -14.82
CA PRO A 275 13.69 -3.07 -13.47
C PRO A 275 14.73 -1.94 -13.46
N THR A 276 15.68 -1.95 -14.40
CA THR A 276 16.70 -0.90 -14.55
C THR A 276 16.08 0.43 -15.00
N ALA A 277 15.15 0.40 -15.97
CA ALA A 277 14.43 1.58 -16.40
C ALA A 277 13.54 2.14 -15.26
N TYR A 278 12.90 1.26 -14.49
CA TYR A 278 12.11 1.63 -13.32
C TYR A 278 12.94 2.41 -12.31
N ARG A 279 14.11 1.88 -11.90
CA ARG A 279 15.05 2.58 -10.99
C ARG A 279 15.47 3.94 -11.54
N ARG A 280 15.86 4.02 -12.81
CA ARG A 280 16.30 5.27 -13.45
C ARG A 280 15.18 6.32 -13.48
N ASN A 281 13.96 5.92 -13.81
CA ASN A 281 12.82 6.85 -13.87
C ASN A 281 12.43 7.44 -12.50
N LEU A 282 12.79 6.77 -11.41
CA LEU A 282 12.59 7.30 -10.05
C LEU A 282 13.68 8.28 -9.62
N GLY A 283 14.63 8.62 -10.50
CA GLY A 283 15.71 9.59 -10.21
C GLY A 283 16.79 9.05 -9.26
N LEU A 284 16.85 7.74 -9.06
CA LEU A 284 17.76 7.08 -8.13
C LEU A 284 19.07 6.59 -8.80
N CYS A 285 19.34 6.95 -10.05
CA CYS A 285 20.67 6.84 -10.62
C CYS A 285 21.49 8.05 -10.18
N ARG A 286 22.27 7.89 -9.13
CA ARG A 286 23.45 8.75 -8.92
C ARG A 286 24.43 8.42 -10.05
N GLU A 287 24.78 9.44 -10.87
CA GLU A 287 25.99 9.42 -11.69
C GLU A 287 27.22 9.33 -10.80
#